data_4114f274a6bd05d6095973d82df314e3
#
_entry.id   4114f274a6bd05d6095973d82df314e3
#
_cell.length_a   1.000
_cell.length_b   1.000
_cell.length_c   1.000
_cell.angle_alpha   90.00
_cell.angle_beta   90.00
_cell.angle_gamma   90.00
#
_symmetry.space_group_name_H-M   'P 1'
#
loop_
_entity.id
_entity.type
_entity.pdbx_description
1 polymer ?
#
loop_
_entity_poly.entity_id
_entity_poly.type
_entity_poly.pdbx_seq_one_letter_code
_entity_poly.pdbx_strand_id
1 'polypeptide(L)'
;PEARLERRTSSRTLRNRHRLVQCLQSEHIDMAVLRSLAWKGVPPDLRPIVWPILLGYLPPSAALRTSTLARKRAEYASGVERAFRLESLDRAAWHQIRIDVPRTNPGLRLWQQAETQRALERILYVWAIRHPASGYVQGINDLVTPFFEVFLSAYTDTDPETFELASLPPY
;
A
#
# COMPACT_ATOMS: atom_id res chain seq x y z
N PRO A 1 14.52 -24.39 -17.45
CA PRO A 1 14.07 -23.14 -18.08
C PRO A 1 12.55 -23.16 -18.07
N GLU A 2 11.99 -22.64 -17.01
CA GLU A 2 10.54 -22.51 -16.87
C GLU A 2 10.08 -21.40 -17.79
N ALA A 3 9.33 -21.79 -18.81
CA ALA A 3 8.64 -20.85 -19.67
C ALA A 3 7.68 -20.02 -18.79
N ARG A 4 8.03 -18.76 -18.59
CA ARG A 4 7.16 -17.73 -18.05
C ARG A 4 5.86 -17.82 -18.84
N LEU A 5 4.79 -18.30 -18.22
CA LEU A 5 3.47 -18.30 -18.81
C LEU A 5 3.10 -16.83 -19.07
N GLU A 6 3.38 -16.34 -20.24
CA GLU A 6 2.81 -15.11 -20.76
C GLU A 6 1.29 -15.30 -20.76
N ARG A 7 0.64 -14.81 -19.71
CA ARG A 7 -0.82 -14.73 -19.69
C ARG A 7 -1.20 -13.85 -20.87
N ARG A 8 -1.68 -14.47 -21.93
CA ARG A 8 -2.30 -13.77 -23.05
C ARG A 8 -3.38 -12.87 -22.47
N THR A 9 -3.04 -11.59 -22.36
CA THR A 9 -3.96 -10.60 -21.84
C THR A 9 -5.15 -10.57 -22.79
N SER A 10 -6.33 -10.97 -22.31
CA SER A 10 -7.50 -11.06 -23.18
C SER A 10 -7.85 -9.67 -23.73
N SER A 11 -8.41 -9.59 -24.93
CA SER A 11 -8.84 -8.33 -25.54
C SER A 11 -9.82 -7.56 -24.65
N ARG A 12 -10.54 -8.26 -23.76
CA ARG A 12 -11.41 -7.68 -22.74
C ARG A 12 -10.62 -6.97 -21.64
N THR A 13 -9.54 -7.57 -21.16
CA THR A 13 -8.65 -6.99 -20.15
C THR A 13 -7.97 -5.73 -20.68
N LEU A 14 -7.49 -5.75 -21.93
CA LEU A 14 -6.89 -4.59 -22.58
C LEU A 14 -7.90 -3.45 -22.73
N ARG A 15 -9.13 -3.73 -23.14
CA ARG A 15 -10.20 -2.72 -23.24
C ARG A 15 -10.54 -2.14 -21.86
N ASN A 16 -10.65 -2.95 -20.83
CA ASN A 16 -10.92 -2.47 -19.46
C ASN A 16 -9.78 -1.57 -18.95
N ARG A 17 -8.52 -1.99 -19.18
CA ARG A 17 -7.34 -1.16 -18.86
C ARG A 17 -7.39 0.18 -19.58
N HIS A 18 -7.67 0.20 -20.88
CA HIS A 18 -7.78 1.45 -21.64
C HIS A 18 -8.86 2.39 -21.08
N ARG A 19 -10.05 1.87 -20.75
CA ARG A 19 -11.13 2.65 -20.15
C ARG A 19 -10.76 3.20 -18.76
N LEU A 20 -10.05 2.42 -17.95
CA LEU A 20 -9.52 2.88 -16.66
C LEU A 20 -8.54 4.03 -16.85
N VAL A 21 -7.60 3.91 -17.79
CA VAL A 21 -6.63 4.97 -18.10
C VAL A 21 -7.36 6.26 -18.55
N GLN A 22 -8.33 6.16 -19.45
CA GLN A 22 -9.14 7.31 -19.86
C GLN A 22 -9.87 7.97 -18.68
N CYS A 23 -10.47 7.16 -17.79
CA CYS A 23 -11.13 7.67 -16.59
C CYS A 23 -10.14 8.40 -15.66
N LEU A 24 -8.93 7.87 -15.48
CA LEU A 24 -7.89 8.46 -14.62
C LEU A 24 -7.30 9.76 -15.17
N GLN A 25 -7.32 9.95 -16.49
CA GLN A 25 -6.83 11.17 -17.19
C GLN A 25 -7.79 12.36 -17.08
N SER A 26 -9.02 12.15 -16.63
CA SER A 26 -9.98 13.22 -16.40
C SER A 26 -9.51 14.18 -15.31
N GLU A 27 -9.75 15.48 -15.47
CA GLU A 27 -9.49 16.50 -14.43
C GLU A 27 -10.24 16.17 -13.13
N HIS A 28 -11.46 15.66 -13.28
CA HIS A 28 -12.28 15.18 -12.17
C HIS A 28 -12.82 13.80 -12.51
N ILE A 29 -12.41 12.80 -11.72
CA ILE A 29 -12.82 11.41 -11.92
C ILE A 29 -14.27 11.21 -11.48
N ASP A 30 -15.10 10.65 -12.37
CA ASP A 30 -16.40 10.13 -12.00
C ASP A 30 -16.22 8.82 -11.17
N MET A 31 -16.53 8.91 -9.88
CA MET A 31 -16.36 7.81 -8.95
C MET A 31 -17.30 6.63 -9.23
N ALA A 32 -18.47 6.86 -9.82
CA ALA A 32 -19.40 5.78 -10.18
C ALA A 32 -18.83 4.99 -11.37
N VAL A 33 -18.31 5.69 -12.37
CA VAL A 33 -17.62 5.08 -13.52
C VAL A 33 -16.39 4.32 -13.06
N LEU A 34 -15.54 4.93 -12.21
CA LEU A 34 -14.34 4.28 -11.70
C LEU A 34 -14.66 2.98 -10.93
N ARG A 35 -15.64 3.00 -10.03
CA ARG A 35 -16.10 1.80 -9.31
C ARG A 35 -16.60 0.72 -10.24
N SER A 36 -17.41 1.08 -11.23
CA SER A 36 -17.92 0.14 -12.24
C SER A 36 -16.81 -0.52 -13.05
N LEU A 37 -15.80 0.24 -13.46
CA LEU A 37 -14.65 -0.29 -14.19
C LEU A 37 -13.76 -1.17 -13.32
N ALA A 38 -13.55 -0.79 -12.07
CA ALA A 38 -12.72 -1.50 -11.10
C ALA A 38 -13.37 -2.79 -10.56
N TRP A 39 -14.70 -2.91 -10.65
CA TRP A 39 -15.46 -4.06 -10.12
C TRP A 39 -14.96 -5.42 -10.64
N LYS A 40 -14.51 -5.46 -11.88
CA LYS A 40 -13.95 -6.67 -12.51
C LYS A 40 -12.46 -6.88 -12.27
N GLY A 41 -11.90 -6.13 -11.35
CA GLY A 41 -10.48 -6.11 -11.03
C GLY A 41 -9.74 -4.94 -11.68
N VAL A 42 -8.69 -4.49 -11.00
CA VAL A 42 -7.80 -3.42 -11.46
C VAL A 42 -6.49 -4.06 -11.93
N PRO A 43 -6.02 -3.76 -13.15
CA PRO A 43 -4.70 -4.19 -13.61
C PRO A 43 -3.60 -3.83 -12.61
N PRO A 44 -2.58 -4.69 -12.40
CA PRO A 44 -1.57 -4.47 -11.37
C PRO A 44 -0.87 -3.11 -11.47
N ASP A 45 -0.51 -2.68 -12.67
CA ASP A 45 0.13 -1.40 -12.96
C ASP A 45 -0.73 -0.16 -12.62
N LEU A 46 -2.04 -0.31 -12.54
CA LEU A 46 -2.97 0.77 -12.20
C LEU A 46 -3.41 0.77 -10.72
N ARG A 47 -3.16 -0.30 -9.98
CA ARG A 47 -3.56 -0.41 -8.57
C ARG A 47 -2.98 0.71 -7.69
N PRO A 48 -1.70 1.10 -7.82
CA PRO A 48 -1.13 2.15 -6.99
C PRO A 48 -1.82 3.52 -7.14
N ILE A 49 -2.49 3.75 -8.27
CA ILE A 49 -3.23 4.99 -8.53
C ILE A 49 -4.72 4.82 -8.20
N VAL A 50 -5.32 3.71 -8.62
CA VAL A 50 -6.77 3.49 -8.49
C VAL A 50 -7.19 3.25 -7.04
N TRP A 51 -6.44 2.45 -6.28
CA TRP A 51 -6.80 2.10 -4.91
C TRP A 51 -6.88 3.31 -3.97
N PRO A 52 -5.90 4.24 -3.95
CA PRO A 52 -6.00 5.43 -3.12
C PRO A 52 -7.23 6.29 -3.42
N ILE A 53 -7.67 6.35 -4.67
CA ILE A 53 -8.85 7.12 -5.08
C ILE A 53 -10.13 6.40 -4.65
N LEU A 54 -10.22 5.10 -4.88
CA LEU A 54 -11.39 4.29 -4.48
C LEU A 54 -11.60 4.27 -2.96
N LEU A 55 -10.51 4.26 -2.20
CA LEU A 55 -10.50 4.29 -0.74
C LEU A 55 -10.70 5.71 -0.15
N GLY A 56 -10.80 6.74 -0.99
CA GLY A 56 -10.92 8.13 -0.53
C GLY A 56 -9.64 8.69 0.09
N TYR A 57 -8.52 8.00 -0.07
CA TYR A 57 -7.21 8.49 0.38
C TYR A 57 -6.74 9.66 -0.49
N LEU A 58 -6.97 9.59 -1.80
CA LEU A 58 -6.75 10.69 -2.74
C LEU A 58 -8.08 11.19 -3.31
N PRO A 59 -8.19 12.51 -3.58
CA PRO A 59 -9.41 13.09 -4.14
C PRO A 59 -9.59 12.73 -5.63
N PRO A 60 -10.83 12.74 -6.12
CA PRO A 60 -11.13 12.58 -7.56
C PRO A 60 -10.51 13.69 -8.43
N SER A 61 -10.39 14.91 -7.91
CA SER A 61 -9.79 16.05 -8.62
C SER A 61 -8.29 15.87 -8.80
N ALA A 62 -7.81 15.89 -10.03
CA ALA A 62 -6.39 15.76 -10.37
C ALA A 62 -5.55 16.89 -9.75
N ALA A 63 -6.05 18.13 -9.78
CA ALA A 63 -5.37 19.31 -9.25
C ALA A 63 -5.05 19.22 -7.75
N LEU A 64 -5.86 18.47 -6.99
CA LEU A 64 -5.71 18.37 -5.52
C LEU A 64 -4.88 17.16 -5.07
N ARG A 65 -4.52 16.22 -5.95
CA ARG A 65 -3.88 14.95 -5.55
C ARG A 65 -2.49 15.16 -4.98
N THR A 66 -1.66 15.97 -5.64
CA THR A 66 -0.28 16.20 -5.21
C THR A 66 -0.22 16.87 -3.84
N SER A 67 -0.98 17.94 -3.63
CA SER A 67 -1.02 18.65 -2.33
C SER A 67 -1.61 17.76 -1.22
N THR A 68 -2.65 17.00 -1.53
CA THR A 68 -3.26 16.04 -0.59
C THR A 68 -2.26 14.96 -0.19
N LEU A 69 -1.53 14.38 -1.15
CA LEU A 69 -0.54 13.36 -0.89
C LEU A 69 0.61 13.91 -0.02
N ALA A 70 1.12 15.09 -0.33
CA ALA A 70 2.17 15.75 0.45
C ALA A 70 1.72 15.98 1.90
N ARG A 71 0.50 16.51 2.09
CA ARG A 71 -0.07 16.70 3.43
C ARG A 71 -0.20 15.38 4.21
N LYS A 72 -0.75 14.33 3.59
CA LYS A 72 -0.91 13.02 4.24
C LYS A 72 0.41 12.37 4.62
N ARG A 73 1.44 12.53 3.79
CA ARG A 73 2.81 12.07 4.11
C ARG A 73 3.39 12.82 5.30
N ALA A 74 3.23 14.14 5.35
CA ALA A 74 3.65 14.95 6.49
C ALA A 74 2.89 14.60 7.78
N GLU A 75 1.58 14.36 7.69
CA GLU A 75 0.77 13.88 8.82
C GLU A 75 1.24 12.52 9.34
N TYR A 76 1.61 11.59 8.44
CA TYR A 76 2.15 10.30 8.83
C TYR A 76 3.52 10.43 9.49
N ALA A 77 4.45 11.21 8.90
CA ALA A 77 5.78 11.45 9.48
C ALA A 77 5.67 12.05 10.90
N SER A 78 4.86 13.07 11.08
CA SER A 78 4.55 13.65 12.39
C SER A 78 3.89 12.64 13.34
N GLY A 79 3.03 11.76 12.80
CA GLY A 79 2.39 10.68 13.55
C GLY A 79 3.40 9.68 14.08
N VAL A 80 4.36 9.26 13.25
CA VAL A 80 5.47 8.37 13.65
C VAL A 80 6.30 9.03 14.76
N GLU A 81 6.74 10.27 14.56
CA GLU A 81 7.55 10.98 15.54
C GLU A 81 6.87 11.06 16.91
N ARG A 82 5.58 11.40 16.95
CA ARG A 82 4.81 11.46 18.20
C ARG A 82 4.60 10.10 18.84
N ALA A 83 4.29 9.08 18.03
CA ALA A 83 4.01 7.73 18.50
C ALA A 83 5.20 7.07 19.19
N PHE A 84 6.41 7.37 18.74
CA PHE A 84 7.65 6.78 19.25
C PHE A 84 8.38 7.66 20.30
N ARG A 85 7.73 8.70 20.83
CA ARG A 85 8.24 9.39 22.01
C ARG A 85 8.16 8.45 23.22
N LEU A 86 9.27 8.32 23.94
CA LEU A 86 9.46 7.35 25.04
C LEU A 86 8.40 7.41 26.14
N GLU A 87 7.82 8.58 26.37
CA GLU A 87 6.83 8.82 27.44
C GLU A 87 5.41 8.35 27.09
N SER A 88 5.12 8.13 25.81
CA SER A 88 3.76 7.82 25.32
C SER A 88 3.65 6.41 24.70
N LEU A 89 4.69 5.60 24.76
CA LEU A 89 4.71 4.29 24.11
C LEU A 89 3.75 3.31 24.81
N ASP A 90 2.70 2.86 24.11
CA ASP A 90 1.92 1.69 24.55
C ASP A 90 2.75 0.42 24.36
N ARG A 91 3.38 0.01 25.44
CA ARG A 91 4.31 -1.13 25.46
C ARG A 91 3.63 -2.45 25.11
N ALA A 92 2.36 -2.63 25.46
CA ALA A 92 1.63 -3.86 25.20
C ALA A 92 1.34 -4.02 23.69
N ALA A 93 0.76 -2.98 23.08
CA ALA A 93 0.50 -2.96 21.63
C ALA A 93 1.81 -3.08 20.84
N TRP A 94 2.84 -2.33 21.23
CA TRP A 94 4.16 -2.40 20.59
C TRP A 94 4.80 -3.78 20.66
N HIS A 95 4.74 -4.42 21.83
CA HIS A 95 5.28 -5.77 22.03
C HIS A 95 4.58 -6.80 21.13
N GLN A 96 3.24 -6.74 21.05
CA GLN A 96 2.48 -7.67 20.21
C GLN A 96 2.81 -7.47 18.71
N ILE A 97 2.91 -6.23 18.24
CA ILE A 97 3.30 -5.94 16.86
C ILE A 97 4.67 -6.54 16.54
N ARG A 98 5.66 -6.37 17.43
CA ARG A 98 7.01 -6.93 17.26
C ARG A 98 7.08 -8.45 17.25
N ILE A 99 6.09 -9.13 17.83
CA ILE A 99 5.98 -10.59 17.73
C ILE A 99 5.39 -11.01 16.40
N ASP A 100 4.39 -10.27 15.88
CA ASP A 100 3.64 -10.66 14.70
C ASP A 100 4.37 -10.28 13.39
N VAL A 101 5.07 -9.14 13.35
CA VAL A 101 5.74 -8.65 12.14
C VAL A 101 6.74 -9.66 11.55
N PRO A 102 7.65 -10.30 12.30
CA PRO A 102 8.57 -11.29 11.73
C PRO A 102 7.88 -12.56 11.19
N ARG A 103 6.62 -12.79 11.60
CA ARG A 103 5.81 -13.94 11.17
C ARG A 103 4.93 -13.62 9.97
N THR A 104 4.88 -12.36 9.53
CA THR A 104 4.11 -11.91 8.37
C THR A 104 4.75 -12.48 7.10
N ASN A 105 4.01 -13.28 6.34
CA ASN A 105 4.43 -13.88 5.07
C ASN A 105 5.89 -14.40 5.08
N PRO A 106 6.27 -15.32 5.97
CA PRO A 106 7.68 -15.69 6.20
C PRO A 106 8.34 -16.37 4.99
N GLY A 107 7.55 -16.86 4.04
CA GLY A 107 8.04 -17.46 2.79
C GLY A 107 8.49 -16.47 1.72
N LEU A 108 8.23 -15.16 1.89
CA LEU A 108 8.57 -14.14 0.90
C LEU A 108 9.72 -13.25 1.40
N ARG A 109 10.78 -13.09 0.61
CA ARG A 109 11.98 -12.33 0.99
C ARG A 109 11.71 -10.87 1.34
N LEU A 110 10.74 -10.25 0.68
CA LEU A 110 10.32 -8.88 0.98
C LEU A 110 10.02 -8.69 2.47
N TRP A 111 9.27 -9.61 3.07
CA TRP A 111 8.81 -9.51 4.46
C TRP A 111 9.89 -9.90 5.49
N GLN A 112 10.99 -10.48 5.04
CA GLN A 112 12.14 -10.81 5.88
C GLN A 112 13.21 -9.71 5.89
N GLN A 113 13.06 -8.66 5.07
CA GLN A 113 13.96 -7.51 5.09
C GLN A 113 13.73 -6.67 6.35
N ALA A 114 14.82 -6.30 7.02
CA ALA A 114 14.75 -5.52 8.26
C ALA A 114 14.05 -4.16 8.08
N GLU A 115 14.24 -3.52 6.94
CA GLU A 115 13.60 -2.26 6.58
C GLU A 115 12.11 -2.40 6.37
N THR A 116 11.68 -3.48 5.71
CA THR A 116 10.25 -3.80 5.53
C THR A 116 9.59 -4.04 6.88
N GLN A 117 10.23 -4.82 7.74
CA GLN A 117 9.72 -5.10 9.09
C GLN A 117 9.61 -3.82 9.91
N ARG A 118 10.65 -2.96 9.90
CA ARG A 118 10.59 -1.65 10.57
C ARG A 118 9.50 -0.74 10.02
N ALA A 119 9.28 -0.74 8.70
CA ALA A 119 8.21 0.02 8.09
C ALA A 119 6.83 -0.50 8.54
N LEU A 120 6.64 -1.81 8.53
CA LEU A 120 5.41 -2.48 8.97
C LEU A 120 5.11 -2.21 10.45
N GLU A 121 6.11 -2.33 11.32
CA GLU A 121 6.01 -1.98 12.75
C GLU A 121 5.49 -0.54 12.95
N ARG A 122 6.08 0.43 12.23
CA ARG A 122 5.66 1.84 12.31
C ARG A 122 4.25 2.06 11.82
N ILE A 123 3.88 1.46 10.69
CA ILE A 123 2.53 1.56 10.13
C ILE A 123 1.50 1.03 11.11
N LEU A 124 1.71 -0.17 11.62
CA LEU A 124 0.78 -0.85 12.53
C LEU A 124 0.64 -0.10 13.87
N TYR A 125 1.76 0.37 14.40
CA TYR A 125 1.74 1.08 15.69
C TYR A 125 1.07 2.45 15.57
N VAL A 126 1.39 3.24 14.55
CA VAL A 126 0.71 4.53 14.30
C VAL A 126 -0.78 4.32 14.05
N TRP A 127 -1.14 3.25 13.31
CA TRP A 127 -2.53 2.92 13.08
C TRP A 127 -3.26 2.58 14.40
N ALA A 128 -2.66 1.75 15.24
CA ALA A 128 -3.24 1.35 16.54
C ALA A 128 -3.52 2.56 17.45
N ILE A 129 -2.57 3.49 17.53
CA ILE A 129 -2.75 4.72 18.34
C ILE A 129 -3.86 5.62 17.77
N ARG A 130 -3.98 5.70 16.45
CA ARG A 130 -5.01 6.53 15.80
C ARG A 130 -6.41 5.92 15.90
N HIS A 131 -6.51 4.64 16.18
CA HIS A 131 -7.76 3.89 16.27
C HIS A 131 -7.89 3.17 17.63
N PRO A 132 -7.92 3.92 18.74
CA PRO A 132 -7.88 3.34 20.08
C PRO A 132 -9.08 2.44 20.40
N ALA A 133 -10.21 2.62 19.72
CA ALA A 133 -11.40 1.79 19.91
C ALA A 133 -11.20 0.33 19.47
N SER A 134 -10.37 0.09 18.46
CA SER A 134 -10.00 -1.25 17.99
C SER A 134 -8.60 -1.66 18.45
N GLY A 135 -7.69 -0.69 18.58
CA GLY A 135 -6.29 -0.95 18.87
C GLY A 135 -5.62 -1.86 17.82
N TYR A 136 -4.49 -2.44 18.18
CA TYR A 136 -3.87 -3.50 17.38
C TYR A 136 -4.50 -4.85 17.76
N VAL A 137 -4.92 -5.59 16.75
CA VAL A 137 -5.42 -6.96 16.87
C VAL A 137 -4.58 -7.87 15.96
N GLN A 138 -4.24 -9.06 16.46
CA GLN A 138 -3.53 -10.07 15.66
C GLN A 138 -4.23 -10.34 14.32
N GLY A 139 -3.47 -10.36 13.24
CA GLY A 139 -3.97 -10.48 11.86
C GLY A 139 -4.06 -9.17 11.10
N ILE A 140 -4.02 -8.00 11.76
CA ILE A 140 -3.96 -6.70 11.07
C ILE A 140 -2.65 -6.58 10.28
N ASN A 141 -1.56 -7.17 10.76
CA ASN A 141 -0.29 -7.29 10.03
C ASN A 141 -0.47 -7.91 8.63
N ASP A 142 -1.28 -8.99 8.53
CA ASP A 142 -1.54 -9.65 7.24
C ASP A 142 -2.45 -8.80 6.34
N LEU A 143 -3.41 -8.07 6.92
CA LEU A 143 -4.30 -7.19 6.15
C LEU A 143 -3.58 -6.00 5.50
N VAL A 144 -2.46 -5.58 6.05
CA VAL A 144 -1.65 -4.46 5.49
C VAL A 144 -0.81 -4.91 4.29
N THR A 145 -0.47 -6.20 4.18
CA THR A 145 0.47 -6.70 3.17
C THR A 145 0.07 -6.39 1.72
N PRO A 146 -1.18 -6.59 1.27
CA PRO A 146 -1.53 -6.26 -0.12
C PRO A 146 -1.43 -4.76 -0.44
N PHE A 147 -1.68 -3.90 0.54
CA PHE A 147 -1.49 -2.46 0.35
C PHE A 147 -0.01 -2.10 0.22
N PHE A 148 0.83 -2.67 1.09
CA PHE A 148 2.26 -2.45 1.07
C PHE A 148 2.86 -2.86 -0.28
N GLU A 149 2.56 -4.08 -0.76
CA GLU A 149 3.03 -4.60 -2.04
C GLU A 149 2.55 -3.75 -3.23
N VAL A 150 1.26 -3.39 -3.25
CA VAL A 150 0.70 -2.56 -4.31
C VAL A 150 1.36 -1.19 -4.37
N PHE A 151 1.60 -0.55 -3.22
CA PHE A 151 2.22 0.78 -3.22
C PHE A 151 3.72 0.71 -3.50
N LEU A 152 4.40 -0.34 -3.06
CA LEU A 152 5.79 -0.58 -3.38
C LEU A 152 6.00 -0.82 -4.88
N SER A 153 5.06 -1.50 -5.55
CA SER A 153 5.13 -1.77 -6.99
C SER A 153 5.12 -0.52 -7.88
N ALA A 154 4.78 0.65 -7.33
CA ALA A 154 4.92 1.93 -8.03
C ALA A 154 6.39 2.39 -8.16
N TYR A 155 7.29 1.80 -7.39
CA TYR A 155 8.70 2.18 -7.31
C TYR A 155 9.65 1.07 -7.78
N THR A 156 9.17 -0.16 -7.88
CA THR A 156 9.98 -1.30 -8.31
C THR A 156 9.12 -2.35 -9.02
N ASP A 157 9.70 -2.96 -10.07
CA ASP A 157 9.12 -4.12 -10.77
C ASP A 157 9.61 -5.45 -10.16
N THR A 158 10.32 -5.40 -9.02
CA THR A 158 10.94 -6.57 -8.40
C THR A 158 9.86 -7.49 -7.80
N ASP A 159 10.00 -8.79 -8.04
CA ASP A 159 9.15 -9.82 -7.46
C ASP A 159 9.36 -9.86 -5.93
N PRO A 160 8.28 -9.87 -5.11
CA PRO A 160 8.38 -9.98 -3.66
C PRO A 160 9.15 -11.22 -3.16
N GLU A 161 9.17 -12.32 -3.93
CA GLU A 161 9.92 -13.54 -3.57
C GLU A 161 11.44 -13.33 -3.64
N THR A 162 11.88 -12.53 -4.61
CA THR A 162 13.31 -12.28 -4.89
C THR A 162 13.77 -10.88 -4.51
N PHE A 163 12.91 -10.12 -3.84
CA PHE A 163 13.12 -8.72 -3.53
C PHE A 163 14.43 -8.47 -2.76
N GLU A 164 15.19 -7.48 -3.23
CA GLU A 164 16.38 -6.94 -2.54
C GLU A 164 16.28 -5.41 -2.48
N LEU A 165 16.45 -4.85 -1.28
CA LEU A 165 16.36 -3.40 -1.05
C LEU A 165 17.36 -2.58 -1.86
N ALA A 166 18.53 -3.16 -2.17
CA ALA A 166 19.54 -2.52 -3.00
C ALA A 166 19.05 -2.19 -4.44
N SER A 167 17.92 -2.78 -4.85
CA SER A 167 17.29 -2.51 -6.16
C SER A 167 16.39 -1.27 -6.18
N LEU A 168 16.11 -0.67 -5.01
CA LEU A 168 15.32 0.56 -4.95
C LEU A 168 16.18 1.77 -5.32
N PRO A 169 15.66 2.70 -6.15
CA PRO A 169 16.34 3.96 -6.39
C PRO A 169 16.51 4.73 -5.08
N PRO A 170 17.62 5.45 -4.87
CA PRO A 170 17.77 6.33 -3.71
C PRO A 170 16.71 7.44 -3.78
N TYR A 171 16.12 7.76 -2.62
CA TYR A 171 15.10 8.82 -2.49
C TYR A 171 15.68 10.20 -2.75
#